data_c69fe77367a64e044d859a88e6370411
#
_entry.id   c69fe77367a64e044d859a88e6370411
#
_cell.length_a   1.000
_cell.length_b   1.000
_cell.length_c   1.000
_cell.angle_alpha   90.00
_cell.angle_beta   90.00
_cell.angle_gamma   90.00
#
_symmetry.space_group_name_H-M   'P 1'
#
loop_
_entity.id
_entity.type
_entity.pdbx_description
1 polymer ?
#
loop_
_entity_poly.entity_id
_entity_poly.type
_entity_poly.pdbx_seq_one_letter_code
_entity_poly.pdbx_strand_id
1 'polypeptide(L)'
;MIDLAYSSALYNDKDLAEDVLALEDRVDNLAYLLEMEIMLAARDPRDAEQLIGVSTVAASADKISDAAGDIAAIVTRNIGIHPIIGEIFEKVEERIMKVTVQPNSSLIEKQIGELDLAASMGVDIIAIRRNHDWILNPNKQERVYQADILITRGAPSGVEEFKDLAEGDLTTMDGENRVKFEEIVSRFVELKDTSELMMDLAYSALMLNSKELADEVERLEERMDDMHTGFELLALTSGFKNEEAPGFLGLIRLGMATEKIADAAAEIAEVVLRGIEPHPILKLAIREAEETVMQTKVTLDSPLIGKSLKEARVHDETGMWVLVIKRDDLCVRPRPDTKIRAGDILVASGYTEGTDALKRLASPKLEDGSEDTENTDDI
;
A
#
# COMPACT_ATOMS: atom_id res chain seq x y z
N MET A 1 2.84 3.16 8.19
CA MET A 1 3.26 4.56 8.41
C MET A 1 2.71 5.52 7.34
N ILE A 2 2.87 5.24 6.06
CA ILE A 2 2.42 6.12 4.95
C ILE A 2 0.94 6.48 5.11
N ASP A 3 0.06 5.50 5.25
CA ASP A 3 -1.39 5.74 5.39
C ASP A 3 -1.76 6.51 6.67
N LEU A 4 -1.02 6.26 7.76
CA LEU A 4 -1.21 7.02 9.00
C LEU A 4 -0.78 8.48 8.83
N ALA A 5 0.31 8.73 8.09
CA ALA A 5 0.77 10.06 7.76
C ALA A 5 -0.25 10.81 6.89
N TYR A 6 -0.74 10.18 5.81
CA TYR A 6 -1.82 10.73 5.00
C TYR A 6 -3.11 10.95 5.82
N SER A 7 -3.45 10.02 6.71
CA SER A 7 -4.61 10.17 7.61
C SER A 7 -4.46 11.37 8.52
N SER A 8 -3.26 11.58 9.09
CA SER A 8 -2.99 12.73 9.94
C SER A 8 -3.19 14.03 9.18
N ALA A 9 -2.72 14.10 7.94
CA ALA A 9 -2.89 15.25 7.05
C ALA A 9 -4.35 15.45 6.64
N LEU A 10 -5.02 14.38 6.18
CA LEU A 10 -6.41 14.42 5.73
C LEU A 10 -7.38 14.91 6.81
N TYR A 11 -7.19 14.43 8.04
CA TYR A 11 -8.06 14.78 9.18
C TYR A 11 -7.48 15.87 10.07
N ASN A 12 -6.31 16.43 9.70
CA ASN A 12 -5.58 17.42 10.49
C ASN A 12 -5.43 16.99 11.96
N ASP A 13 -5.10 15.71 12.16
CA ASP A 13 -5.02 15.06 13.47
C ASP A 13 -3.57 15.10 13.99
N LYS A 14 -3.36 15.99 14.97
CA LYS A 14 -2.02 16.27 15.50
C LYS A 14 -1.48 15.11 16.34
N ASP A 15 -2.34 14.45 17.10
CA ASP A 15 -1.93 13.32 17.95
C ASP A 15 -1.44 12.17 17.06
N LEU A 16 -2.18 11.88 15.97
CA LEU A 16 -1.76 10.87 15.00
C LEU A 16 -0.45 11.25 14.29
N ALA A 17 -0.27 12.53 13.98
CA ALA A 17 0.98 13.01 13.37
C ALA A 17 2.18 12.85 14.31
N GLU A 18 2.01 13.10 15.62
CA GLU A 18 3.05 12.89 16.65
C GLU A 18 3.39 11.39 16.78
N ASP A 19 2.41 10.49 16.70
CA ASP A 19 2.64 9.04 16.69
C ASP A 19 3.41 8.57 15.44
N VAL A 20 3.13 9.16 14.27
CA VAL A 20 3.91 8.88 13.03
C VAL A 20 5.36 9.29 13.20
N LEU A 21 5.64 10.47 13.76
CA LEU A 21 7.01 10.92 14.04
C LEU A 21 7.73 10.00 15.06
N ALA A 22 7.00 9.49 16.05
CA ALA A 22 7.57 8.53 16.99
C ALA A 22 7.89 7.17 16.31
N LEU A 23 7.15 6.79 15.28
CA LEU A 23 7.46 5.61 14.46
C LEU A 23 8.68 5.85 13.57
N GLU A 24 8.83 7.06 12.98
CA GLU A 24 10.01 7.49 12.22
C GLU A 24 11.27 7.34 13.06
N ASP A 25 11.33 7.94 14.27
CA ASP A 25 12.45 7.80 15.21
C ASP A 25 12.81 6.33 15.49
N ARG A 26 11.83 5.43 15.50
CA ARG A 26 12.07 3.99 15.69
C ARG A 26 12.65 3.33 14.46
N VAL A 27 12.21 3.70 13.26
CA VAL A 27 12.75 3.18 11.99
C VAL A 27 14.19 3.60 11.83
N ASP A 28 14.52 4.87 12.07
CA ASP A 28 15.91 5.41 12.04
C ASP A 28 16.83 4.59 12.93
N ASN A 29 16.40 4.34 14.18
CA ASN A 29 17.20 3.55 15.11
C ASN A 29 17.40 2.10 14.64
N LEU A 30 16.36 1.49 14.03
CA LEU A 30 16.45 0.12 13.49
C LEU A 30 17.34 0.07 12.25
N ALA A 31 17.23 1.05 11.35
CA ALA A 31 18.08 1.17 10.16
C ALA A 31 19.55 1.29 10.57
N TYR A 32 19.87 2.16 11.53
CA TYR A 32 21.23 2.31 12.06
C TYR A 32 21.78 1.01 12.68
N LEU A 33 20.97 0.30 13.48
CA LEU A 33 21.38 -0.97 14.07
C LEU A 33 21.61 -2.03 12.99
N LEU A 34 20.72 -2.10 11.98
CA LEU A 34 20.85 -3.03 10.88
C LEU A 34 22.10 -2.76 10.04
N GLU A 35 22.45 -1.50 9.77
CA GLU A 35 23.69 -1.15 9.09
C GLU A 35 24.94 -1.62 9.86
N MET A 36 24.97 -1.44 11.18
CA MET A 36 26.07 -1.96 12.00
C MET A 36 26.18 -3.49 11.91
N GLU A 37 25.07 -4.20 11.98
CA GLU A 37 25.04 -5.67 11.88
C GLU A 37 25.51 -6.14 10.49
N ILE A 38 25.10 -5.45 9.41
CA ILE A 38 25.56 -5.71 8.05
C ILE A 38 27.08 -5.56 7.94
N MET A 39 27.66 -4.49 8.49
CA MET A 39 29.11 -4.26 8.48
C MET A 39 29.88 -5.35 9.23
N LEU A 40 29.29 -5.93 10.28
CA LEU A 40 29.90 -7.00 11.07
C LEU A 40 29.71 -8.39 10.44
N ALA A 41 28.68 -8.56 9.62
CA ALA A 41 28.28 -9.86 9.03
C ALA A 41 29.13 -10.25 7.81
N ALA A 42 29.66 -9.29 7.06
CA ALA A 42 30.43 -9.53 5.84
C ALA A 42 31.73 -10.32 6.13
N ARG A 43 31.82 -11.53 5.58
CA ARG A 43 32.99 -12.43 5.78
C ARG A 43 33.94 -12.42 4.59
N ASP A 44 33.40 -12.19 3.41
CA ASP A 44 34.14 -12.16 2.15
C ASP A 44 33.47 -11.20 1.14
N PRO A 45 34.09 -10.93 -0.01
CA PRO A 45 33.53 -10.01 -1.01
C PRO A 45 32.16 -10.42 -1.54
N ARG A 46 31.84 -11.72 -1.62
CA ARG A 46 30.53 -12.21 -2.10
C ARG A 46 29.43 -11.95 -1.07
N ASP A 47 29.71 -12.26 0.21
CA ASP A 47 28.80 -11.90 1.30
C ASP A 47 28.56 -10.39 1.33
N ALA A 48 29.61 -9.58 1.16
CA ALA A 48 29.50 -8.13 1.13
C ALA A 48 28.60 -7.64 -0.01
N GLU A 49 28.71 -8.22 -1.22
CA GLU A 49 27.88 -7.87 -2.38
C GLU A 49 26.39 -8.19 -2.12
N GLN A 50 26.08 -9.35 -1.55
CA GLN A 50 24.72 -9.72 -1.18
C GLN A 50 24.16 -8.85 -0.06
N LEU A 51 24.98 -8.47 0.91
CA LEU A 51 24.59 -7.58 2.01
C LEU A 51 24.38 -6.13 1.57
N ILE A 52 24.99 -5.67 0.46
CA ILE A 52 24.69 -4.36 -0.13
C ILE A 52 23.19 -4.30 -0.51
N GLY A 53 22.63 -5.37 -1.08
CA GLY A 53 21.19 -5.42 -1.36
C GLY A 53 20.32 -5.25 -0.11
N VAL A 54 20.72 -5.87 1.02
CA VAL A 54 20.01 -5.70 2.31
C VAL A 54 20.13 -4.25 2.80
N SER A 55 21.33 -3.67 2.72
CA SER A 55 21.55 -2.27 3.12
C SER A 55 20.75 -1.29 2.28
N THR A 56 20.67 -1.51 0.96
CA THR A 56 19.86 -0.67 0.06
C THR A 56 18.38 -0.74 0.43
N VAL A 57 17.82 -1.94 0.64
CA VAL A 57 16.41 -2.09 1.06
C VAL A 57 16.15 -1.41 2.40
N ALA A 58 17.07 -1.54 3.37
CA ALA A 58 16.94 -0.88 4.66
C ALA A 58 16.96 0.65 4.54
N ALA A 59 17.92 1.19 3.76
CA ALA A 59 18.01 2.63 3.51
C ALA A 59 16.80 3.18 2.76
N SER A 60 16.24 2.41 1.82
CA SER A 60 15.00 2.82 1.13
C SER A 60 13.79 2.78 2.06
N ALA A 61 13.69 1.80 2.96
CA ALA A 61 12.64 1.76 3.98
C ALA A 61 12.74 2.97 4.94
N ASP A 62 13.95 3.37 5.30
CA ASP A 62 14.23 4.57 6.09
C ASP A 62 13.76 5.85 5.38
N LYS A 63 14.10 6.01 4.10
CA LYS A 63 13.62 7.13 3.26
C LYS A 63 12.10 7.20 3.15
N ILE A 64 11.42 6.05 3.07
CA ILE A 64 9.96 5.97 3.08
C ILE A 64 9.42 6.46 4.43
N SER A 65 10.08 6.07 5.52
CA SER A 65 9.76 6.53 6.87
C SER A 65 9.91 8.06 6.99
N ASP A 66 11.04 8.60 6.52
CA ASP A 66 11.30 10.05 6.44
C ASP A 66 10.21 10.80 5.67
N ALA A 67 9.80 10.25 4.51
CA ALA A 67 8.74 10.85 3.71
C ALA A 67 7.40 10.87 4.46
N ALA A 68 7.07 9.81 5.20
CA ALA A 68 5.89 9.77 6.06
C ALA A 68 6.00 10.79 7.21
N GLY A 69 7.17 10.95 7.81
CA GLY A 69 7.47 11.98 8.80
C GLY A 69 7.32 13.39 8.23
N ASP A 70 7.78 13.64 7.00
CA ASP A 70 7.58 14.92 6.29
C ASP A 70 6.09 15.27 6.11
N ILE A 71 5.25 14.28 5.80
CA ILE A 71 3.78 14.44 5.74
C ILE A 71 3.24 14.82 7.12
N ALA A 72 3.59 14.08 8.16
CA ALA A 72 3.15 14.34 9.52
C ALA A 72 3.61 15.73 10.01
N ALA A 73 4.82 16.16 9.61
CA ALA A 73 5.36 17.47 9.92
C ALA A 73 4.53 18.64 9.37
N ILE A 74 3.76 18.45 8.30
CA ILE A 74 2.82 19.46 7.79
C ILE A 74 1.81 19.82 8.89
N VAL A 75 1.30 18.80 9.59
CA VAL A 75 0.30 18.94 10.64
C VAL A 75 0.92 19.50 11.92
N THR A 76 2.00 18.89 12.42
CA THR A 76 2.61 19.28 13.70
C THR A 76 3.20 20.70 13.65
N ARG A 77 3.70 21.14 12.49
CA ARG A 77 4.21 22.51 12.28
C ARG A 77 3.14 23.52 11.89
N ASN A 78 1.87 23.14 11.83
CA ASN A 78 0.73 23.98 11.43
C ASN A 78 0.99 24.73 10.09
N ILE A 79 1.54 24.05 9.10
CA ILE A 79 1.82 24.64 7.78
C ILE A 79 0.53 25.00 7.06
N GLY A 80 -0.55 24.23 7.30
CA GLY A 80 -1.83 24.33 6.66
C GLY A 80 -2.01 23.25 5.60
N ILE A 81 -3.23 22.80 5.45
CA ILE A 81 -3.64 21.80 4.46
C ILE A 81 -4.82 22.38 3.70
N HIS A 82 -4.72 22.39 2.37
CA HIS A 82 -5.80 22.89 1.54
C HIS A 82 -7.00 21.94 1.62
N PRO A 83 -8.26 22.44 1.75
CA PRO A 83 -9.44 21.57 1.85
C PRO A 83 -9.64 20.60 0.70
N ILE A 84 -9.02 20.87 -0.47
CA ILE A 84 -9.02 20.01 -1.65
C ILE A 84 -8.45 18.59 -1.38
N ILE A 85 -7.69 18.42 -0.30
CA ILE A 85 -7.14 17.10 0.08
C ILE A 85 -8.27 16.08 0.30
N GLY A 86 -9.40 16.50 0.87
CA GLY A 86 -10.56 15.62 1.01
C GLY A 86 -11.05 15.07 -0.33
N GLU A 87 -11.13 15.93 -1.37
CA GLU A 87 -11.54 15.51 -2.71
C GLU A 87 -10.53 14.56 -3.37
N ILE A 88 -9.24 14.75 -3.08
CA ILE A 88 -8.17 13.86 -3.55
C ILE A 88 -8.40 12.45 -2.98
N PHE A 89 -8.52 12.35 -1.66
CA PHE A 89 -8.65 11.06 -0.99
C PHE A 89 -10.01 10.37 -1.22
N GLU A 90 -11.02 11.07 -1.73
CA GLU A 90 -12.24 10.46 -2.26
C GLU A 90 -12.06 9.79 -3.63
N LYS A 91 -11.02 10.16 -4.40
CA LYS A 91 -10.80 9.70 -5.78
C LYS A 91 -9.67 8.69 -5.94
N VAL A 92 -8.81 8.50 -4.93
CA VAL A 92 -7.73 7.52 -4.97
C VAL A 92 -8.26 6.08 -5.00
N GLU A 93 -7.44 5.15 -5.53
CA GLU A 93 -7.80 3.73 -5.64
C GLU A 93 -7.96 3.06 -4.27
N GLU A 94 -7.09 3.38 -3.30
CA GLU A 94 -7.23 2.98 -1.90
C GLU A 94 -7.67 4.18 -1.05
N ARG A 95 -8.90 4.12 -0.56
CA ARG A 95 -9.44 5.16 0.30
C ARG A 95 -9.07 4.97 1.76
N ILE A 96 -8.78 6.08 2.41
CA ILE A 96 -8.65 6.16 3.86
C ILE A 96 -9.91 6.79 4.42
N MET A 97 -10.52 6.14 5.42
CA MET A 97 -11.70 6.68 6.09
C MET A 97 -11.53 6.68 7.61
N LYS A 98 -12.03 7.75 8.24
CA LYS A 98 -12.17 7.87 9.69
C LYS A 98 -13.64 7.74 10.04
N VAL A 99 -13.97 6.77 10.89
CA VAL A 99 -15.34 6.47 11.29
C VAL A 99 -15.42 6.29 12.80
N THR A 100 -16.54 6.73 13.41
CA THR A 100 -16.79 6.56 14.84
C THR A 100 -17.79 5.45 15.06
N VAL A 101 -17.46 4.47 15.91
CA VAL A 101 -18.33 3.34 16.24
C VAL A 101 -19.53 3.81 17.06
N GLN A 102 -20.71 3.82 16.44
CA GLN A 102 -21.96 4.25 17.07
C GLN A 102 -22.54 3.18 18.01
N PRO A 103 -23.42 3.54 18.98
CA PRO A 103 -23.96 2.60 19.96
C PRO A 103 -24.72 1.40 19.39
N ASN A 104 -25.24 1.54 18.16
CA ASN A 104 -25.98 0.50 17.44
C ASN A 104 -25.14 -0.25 16.41
N SER A 105 -23.83 -0.01 16.39
CA SER A 105 -22.91 -0.67 15.45
C SER A 105 -22.83 -2.17 15.71
N SER A 106 -22.84 -2.95 14.62
CA SER A 106 -22.65 -4.40 14.68
C SER A 106 -21.20 -4.80 14.97
N LEU A 107 -20.27 -3.85 15.01
CA LEU A 107 -18.84 -4.08 15.27
C LEU A 107 -18.52 -4.21 16.77
N ILE A 108 -19.41 -3.71 17.65
CA ILE A 108 -19.14 -3.61 19.08
C ILE A 108 -18.86 -4.99 19.69
N GLU A 109 -17.80 -5.05 20.53
CA GLU A 109 -17.30 -6.24 21.27
C GLU A 109 -16.77 -7.38 20.39
N LYS A 110 -16.76 -7.23 19.06
CA LYS A 110 -16.16 -8.22 18.16
C LYS A 110 -14.64 -8.00 18.05
N GLN A 111 -13.90 -9.10 17.88
CA GLN A 111 -12.48 -9.03 17.52
C GLN A 111 -12.35 -8.67 16.03
N ILE A 112 -11.28 -7.95 15.67
CA ILE A 112 -11.02 -7.59 14.26
C ILE A 112 -10.97 -8.84 13.39
N GLY A 113 -10.32 -9.92 13.86
CA GLY A 113 -10.26 -11.18 13.13
C GLY A 113 -11.60 -11.90 12.95
N GLU A 114 -12.59 -11.66 13.84
CA GLU A 114 -13.96 -12.21 13.72
C GLU A 114 -14.80 -11.46 12.67
N LEU A 115 -14.39 -10.23 12.32
CA LEU A 115 -15.12 -9.40 11.36
C LEU A 115 -14.80 -9.76 9.91
N ASP A 116 -13.66 -10.41 9.68
CA ASP A 116 -13.18 -10.85 8.36
C ASP A 116 -13.28 -9.75 7.28
N LEU A 117 -12.94 -8.51 7.66
CA LEU A 117 -13.16 -7.30 6.85
C LEU A 117 -12.36 -7.33 5.55
N ALA A 118 -11.13 -7.83 5.61
CA ALA A 118 -10.28 -7.92 4.44
C ALA A 118 -10.87 -8.86 3.38
N ALA A 119 -11.39 -10.03 3.79
CA ALA A 119 -11.97 -10.99 2.85
C ALA A 119 -13.42 -10.66 2.45
N SER A 120 -14.20 -10.01 3.33
CA SER A 120 -15.62 -9.72 3.05
C SER A 120 -15.84 -8.42 2.27
N MET A 121 -15.05 -7.38 2.53
CA MET A 121 -15.24 -6.05 1.92
C MET A 121 -13.95 -5.36 1.48
N GLY A 122 -12.79 -6.02 1.60
CA GLY A 122 -11.51 -5.43 1.20
C GLY A 122 -11.12 -4.20 2.02
N VAL A 123 -11.35 -4.25 3.32
CA VAL A 123 -11.08 -3.15 4.24
C VAL A 123 -10.20 -3.61 5.38
N ASP A 124 -9.16 -2.82 5.67
CA ASP A 124 -8.29 -3.00 6.83
C ASP A 124 -8.50 -1.88 7.85
N ILE A 125 -8.48 -2.22 9.15
CA ILE A 125 -8.43 -1.24 10.24
C ILE A 125 -6.96 -0.98 10.55
N ILE A 126 -6.44 0.18 10.14
CA ILE A 126 -5.02 0.54 10.31
C ILE A 126 -4.73 1.23 11.64
N ALA A 127 -5.74 1.84 12.28
CA ALA A 127 -5.61 2.41 13.62
C ALA A 127 -6.96 2.49 14.34
N ILE A 128 -6.92 2.40 15.68
CA ILE A 128 -8.05 2.60 16.58
C ILE A 128 -7.70 3.67 17.59
N ARG A 129 -8.50 4.74 17.67
CA ARG A 129 -8.40 5.71 18.77
C ARG A 129 -9.39 5.36 19.84
N ARG A 130 -8.88 5.04 21.01
CA ARG A 130 -9.67 4.71 22.21
C ARG A 130 -9.37 5.70 23.31
N ASN A 131 -10.35 6.46 23.72
CA ASN A 131 -10.20 7.63 24.61
C ASN A 131 -9.29 8.69 23.94
N HIS A 132 -8.01 8.77 24.35
CA HIS A 132 -7.04 9.72 23.81
C HIS A 132 -5.84 9.04 23.15
N ASP A 133 -5.75 7.72 23.22
CA ASP A 133 -4.59 6.96 22.75
C ASP A 133 -4.89 6.26 21.42
N TRP A 134 -3.91 6.22 20.52
CA TRP A 134 -3.96 5.46 19.28
C TRP A 134 -3.39 4.06 19.46
N ILE A 135 -4.10 3.06 19.02
CA ILE A 135 -3.65 1.69 18.83
C ILE A 135 -3.34 1.56 17.33
N LEU A 136 -2.06 1.60 16.98
CA LEU A 136 -1.59 1.53 15.60
C LEU A 136 -1.41 0.07 15.20
N ASN A 137 -1.77 -0.26 13.96
CA ASN A 137 -1.73 -1.62 13.41
C ASN A 137 -2.34 -2.64 14.39
N PRO A 138 -3.63 -2.53 14.73
CA PRO A 138 -4.26 -3.37 15.72
C PRO A 138 -4.27 -4.84 15.26
N ASN A 139 -3.89 -5.75 16.16
CA ASN A 139 -3.85 -7.18 15.84
C ASN A 139 -5.27 -7.79 15.73
N LYS A 140 -5.36 -8.99 15.15
CA LYS A 140 -6.64 -9.71 14.92
C LYS A 140 -7.44 -9.98 16.22
N GLN A 141 -6.79 -9.99 17.39
CA GLN A 141 -7.41 -10.20 18.70
C GLN A 141 -7.95 -8.90 19.33
N GLU A 142 -7.57 -7.75 18.78
CA GLU A 142 -8.08 -6.47 19.28
C GLU A 142 -9.59 -6.38 19.07
N ARG A 143 -10.29 -5.84 20.10
CA ARG A 143 -11.76 -5.69 20.08
C ARG A 143 -12.14 -4.25 19.79
N VAL A 144 -13.21 -4.12 19.03
CA VAL A 144 -13.84 -2.83 18.74
C VAL A 144 -14.86 -2.50 19.82
N TYR A 145 -14.82 -1.27 20.35
CA TYR A 145 -15.76 -0.81 21.36
C TYR A 145 -16.54 0.41 20.88
N GLN A 146 -17.67 0.65 21.54
CA GLN A 146 -18.46 1.86 21.32
C GLN A 146 -17.61 3.11 21.55
N ALA A 147 -17.79 4.11 20.69
CA ALA A 147 -17.04 5.38 20.66
C ALA A 147 -15.55 5.25 20.27
N ASP A 148 -15.06 4.06 19.91
CA ASP A 148 -13.79 3.95 19.21
C ASP A 148 -13.87 4.75 17.90
N ILE A 149 -12.77 5.44 17.55
CA ILE A 149 -12.61 6.04 16.24
C ILE A 149 -11.66 5.14 15.45
N LEU A 150 -12.14 4.61 14.34
CA LEU A 150 -11.39 3.71 13.48
C LEU A 150 -10.85 4.49 12.28
N ILE A 151 -9.59 4.26 11.93
CA ILE A 151 -9.05 4.62 10.62
C ILE A 151 -8.96 3.34 9.81
N THR A 152 -9.61 3.35 8.66
CA THR A 152 -9.66 2.21 7.76
C THR A 152 -9.08 2.56 6.39
N ARG A 153 -8.57 1.56 5.71
CA ARG A 153 -8.04 1.63 4.34
C ARG A 153 -8.71 0.54 3.50
N GLY A 154 -8.99 0.83 2.26
CA GLY A 154 -9.54 -0.17 1.34
C GLY A 154 -10.16 0.40 0.09
N ALA A 155 -10.72 -0.49 -0.76
CA ALA A 155 -11.43 -0.09 -1.96
C ALA A 155 -12.65 0.79 -1.65
N PRO A 156 -12.99 1.76 -2.51
CA PRO A 156 -14.08 2.71 -2.27
C PRO A 156 -15.41 2.07 -1.86
N SER A 157 -15.79 0.96 -2.52
CA SER A 157 -17.05 0.26 -2.20
C SER A 157 -17.03 -0.41 -0.83
N GLY A 158 -15.90 -1.02 -0.45
CA GLY A 158 -15.78 -1.68 0.85
C GLY A 158 -15.74 -0.68 2.01
N VAL A 159 -15.06 0.43 1.80
CA VAL A 159 -14.97 1.51 2.80
C VAL A 159 -16.34 2.14 3.07
N GLU A 160 -17.18 2.34 2.05
CA GLU A 160 -18.56 2.84 2.22
C GLU A 160 -19.44 1.81 2.93
N GLU A 161 -19.35 0.51 2.57
CA GLU A 161 -20.08 -0.56 3.25
C GLU A 161 -19.67 -0.68 4.73
N PHE A 162 -18.37 -0.55 5.01
CA PHE A 162 -17.86 -0.54 6.40
C PHE A 162 -18.40 0.64 7.21
N LYS A 163 -18.52 1.82 6.58
CA LYS A 163 -19.10 3.01 7.21
C LYS A 163 -20.53 2.75 7.70
N ASP A 164 -21.35 2.14 6.86
CA ASP A 164 -22.73 1.80 7.21
C ASP A 164 -22.80 0.83 8.40
N LEU A 165 -21.85 -0.11 8.49
CA LEU A 165 -21.75 -1.02 9.65
C LEU A 165 -21.32 -0.32 10.95
N ALA A 166 -20.47 0.70 10.84
CA ALA A 166 -19.93 1.42 12.00
C ALA A 166 -20.86 2.54 12.49
N GLU A 167 -21.43 3.31 11.57
CA GLU A 167 -22.21 4.51 11.88
C GLU A 167 -23.73 4.28 11.89
N GLY A 168 -24.21 3.22 11.19
CA GLY A 168 -25.65 3.09 10.91
C GLY A 168 -26.12 4.16 9.93
N ASP A 169 -27.35 4.05 9.45
CA ASP A 169 -27.95 4.88 8.39
C ASP A 169 -27.96 6.39 8.74
N LEU A 170 -26.93 7.13 8.40
CA LEU A 170 -26.85 8.59 8.53
C LEU A 170 -26.48 9.23 7.18
N THR A 171 -27.39 10.06 6.68
CA THR A 171 -27.29 10.83 5.44
C THR A 171 -26.13 11.82 5.42
N THR A 172 -25.31 11.78 4.37
CA THR A 172 -24.19 12.67 4.08
C THR A 172 -24.62 14.07 3.66
N MET A 173 -23.87 15.09 4.10
CA MET A 173 -24.05 16.49 3.67
C MET A 173 -23.08 16.82 2.51
N ASP A 174 -23.65 17.40 1.45
CA ASP A 174 -22.98 17.87 0.24
C ASP A 174 -22.13 19.12 0.50
N GLY A 175 -20.94 19.20 -0.13
CA GLY A 175 -20.04 20.35 -0.16
C GLY A 175 -19.94 20.97 -1.54
N GLU A 176 -20.39 22.23 -1.68
CA GLU A 176 -20.24 23.04 -2.88
C GLU A 176 -18.85 23.71 -2.92
N ASN A 177 -17.93 23.23 -3.77
CA ASN A 177 -16.84 24.04 -4.37
C ASN A 177 -15.98 23.25 -5.39
N ARG A 178 -16.57 22.41 -6.21
CA ARG A 178 -15.91 21.28 -6.93
C ARG A 178 -15.14 21.63 -8.22
N VAL A 179 -15.27 22.83 -8.79
CA VAL A 179 -14.84 23.02 -10.22
C VAL A 179 -13.47 23.69 -10.39
N LYS A 180 -12.96 24.44 -9.40
CA LYS A 180 -11.78 25.32 -9.61
C LYS A 180 -10.44 24.59 -9.64
N PHE A 181 -10.32 23.42 -8.99
CA PHE A 181 -9.05 22.71 -8.78
C PHE A 181 -9.07 21.25 -9.24
N GLU A 182 -10.00 20.89 -10.11
CA GLU A 182 -10.20 19.50 -10.55
C GLU A 182 -8.96 18.89 -11.22
N GLU A 183 -8.18 19.71 -11.94
CA GLU A 183 -6.94 19.25 -12.56
C GLU A 183 -5.84 18.99 -11.53
N ILE A 184 -5.73 19.82 -10.47
CA ILE A 184 -4.79 19.61 -9.36
C ILE A 184 -5.15 18.30 -8.62
N VAL A 185 -6.45 18.09 -8.33
CA VAL A 185 -6.96 16.86 -7.73
C VAL A 185 -6.57 15.65 -8.57
N SER A 186 -6.87 15.69 -9.86
CA SER A 186 -6.60 14.58 -10.77
C SER A 186 -5.10 14.24 -10.84
N ARG A 187 -4.24 15.26 -10.87
CA ARG A 187 -2.77 15.08 -10.91
C ARG A 187 -2.23 14.49 -9.61
N PHE A 188 -2.73 14.97 -8.47
CA PHE A 188 -2.26 14.42 -7.19
C PHE A 188 -2.74 12.97 -6.98
N VAL A 189 -3.97 12.65 -7.39
CA VAL A 189 -4.48 11.28 -7.39
C VAL A 189 -3.57 10.37 -8.22
N GLU A 190 -3.20 10.81 -9.43
CA GLU A 190 -2.29 10.05 -10.30
C GLU A 190 -0.91 9.84 -9.64
N LEU A 191 -0.35 10.87 -8.97
CA LEU A 191 0.90 10.78 -8.22
C LEU A 191 0.80 9.73 -7.10
N LYS A 192 -0.21 9.84 -6.24
CA LYS A 192 -0.40 8.94 -5.10
C LYS A 192 -0.58 7.49 -5.56
N ASP A 193 -1.51 7.24 -6.48
CA ASP A 193 -1.80 5.90 -6.97
C ASP A 193 -0.58 5.27 -7.70
N THR A 194 0.24 6.11 -8.38
CA THR A 194 1.47 5.63 -9.03
C THR A 194 2.55 5.31 -8.00
N SER A 195 2.73 6.14 -6.98
CA SER A 195 3.70 5.90 -5.90
C SER A 195 3.38 4.59 -5.15
N GLU A 196 2.13 4.34 -4.82
CA GLU A 196 1.69 3.10 -4.17
C GLU A 196 1.94 1.88 -5.08
N LEU A 197 1.58 1.98 -6.37
CA LEU A 197 1.86 0.92 -7.33
C LEU A 197 3.37 0.63 -7.43
N MET A 198 4.22 1.66 -7.44
CA MET A 198 5.68 1.49 -7.49
C MET A 198 6.19 0.75 -6.25
N MET A 199 5.68 1.07 -5.07
CA MET A 199 6.00 0.36 -3.82
C MET A 199 5.66 -1.12 -3.90
N ASP A 200 4.43 -1.43 -4.31
CA ASP A 200 3.94 -2.80 -4.45
C ASP A 200 4.75 -3.61 -5.46
N LEU A 201 5.06 -2.99 -6.62
CA LEU A 201 5.86 -3.62 -7.66
C LEU A 201 7.31 -3.82 -7.23
N ALA A 202 7.94 -2.84 -6.57
CA ALA A 202 9.32 -2.94 -6.08
C ALA A 202 9.45 -4.05 -5.04
N TYR A 203 8.53 -4.11 -4.08
CA TYR A 203 8.46 -5.18 -3.10
C TYR A 203 8.24 -6.55 -3.79
N SER A 204 7.32 -6.62 -4.74
CA SER A 204 7.06 -7.84 -5.52
C SER A 204 8.26 -8.27 -6.36
N ALA A 205 8.97 -7.31 -6.98
CA ALA A 205 10.19 -7.57 -7.74
C ALA A 205 11.28 -8.19 -6.85
N LEU A 206 11.47 -7.64 -5.65
CA LEU A 206 12.43 -8.14 -4.67
C LEU A 206 12.06 -9.55 -4.18
N MET A 207 10.77 -9.77 -3.84
CA MET A 207 10.24 -11.04 -3.33
C MET A 207 10.36 -12.17 -4.33
N LEU A 208 10.00 -11.89 -5.58
CA LEU A 208 9.96 -12.87 -6.67
C LEU A 208 11.27 -12.92 -7.44
N ASN A 209 12.24 -12.07 -7.13
CA ASN A 209 13.47 -11.83 -7.90
C ASN A 209 13.14 -11.63 -9.40
N SER A 210 12.13 -10.80 -9.68
CA SER A 210 11.59 -10.60 -11.02
C SER A 210 12.13 -9.32 -11.62
N LYS A 211 13.01 -9.47 -12.61
CA LYS A 211 13.58 -8.34 -13.34
C LYS A 211 12.52 -7.58 -14.13
N GLU A 212 11.51 -8.26 -14.67
CA GLU A 212 10.44 -7.61 -15.43
C GLU A 212 9.60 -6.66 -14.56
N LEU A 213 9.37 -7.02 -13.29
CA LEU A 213 8.67 -6.12 -12.37
C LEU A 213 9.54 -4.93 -11.98
N ALA A 214 10.84 -5.16 -11.81
CA ALA A 214 11.79 -4.09 -11.53
C ALA A 214 11.95 -3.12 -12.70
N ASP A 215 12.00 -3.62 -13.95
CA ASP A 215 12.00 -2.79 -15.18
C ASP A 215 10.69 -1.95 -15.28
N GLU A 216 9.57 -2.44 -14.77
CA GLU A 216 8.32 -1.66 -14.74
C GLU A 216 8.37 -0.53 -13.73
N VAL A 217 8.98 -0.76 -12.55
CA VAL A 217 9.20 0.30 -11.56
C VAL A 217 10.07 1.43 -12.13
N GLU A 218 11.16 1.09 -12.82
CA GLU A 218 12.06 2.08 -13.48
C GLU A 218 11.29 2.94 -14.51
N ARG A 219 10.40 2.31 -15.31
CA ARG A 219 9.55 3.06 -16.26
C ARG A 219 8.53 3.96 -15.60
N LEU A 220 8.02 3.57 -14.41
CA LEU A 220 7.08 4.37 -13.65
C LEU A 220 7.78 5.55 -12.98
N GLU A 221 9.03 5.37 -12.55
CA GLU A 221 9.85 6.42 -11.94
C GLU A 221 10.10 7.57 -12.92
N GLU A 222 10.52 7.29 -14.17
CA GLU A 222 10.67 8.32 -15.20
C GLU A 222 9.37 9.13 -15.42
N ARG A 223 8.20 8.47 -15.34
CA ARG A 223 6.91 9.14 -15.42
C ARG A 223 6.57 9.93 -14.17
N MET A 224 6.97 9.43 -13.00
CA MET A 224 6.69 10.04 -11.71
C MET A 224 7.33 11.42 -11.60
N ASP A 225 8.58 11.57 -12.05
CA ASP A 225 9.30 12.85 -12.14
C ASP A 225 8.56 13.89 -12.97
N ASP A 226 8.11 13.48 -14.17
CA ASP A 226 7.34 14.37 -15.07
C ASP A 226 5.99 14.76 -14.45
N MET A 227 5.29 13.82 -13.82
CA MET A 227 4.01 14.07 -13.17
C MET A 227 4.17 14.99 -11.96
N HIS A 228 5.20 14.77 -11.12
CA HIS A 228 5.47 15.59 -9.95
C HIS A 228 5.80 17.04 -10.35
N THR A 229 6.71 17.23 -11.29
CA THR A 229 7.04 18.56 -11.83
C THR A 229 5.79 19.26 -12.40
N GLY A 230 4.97 18.53 -13.16
CA GLY A 230 3.71 19.04 -13.71
C GLY A 230 2.70 19.45 -12.63
N PHE A 231 2.60 18.66 -11.56
CA PHE A 231 1.75 18.96 -10.41
C PHE A 231 2.22 20.21 -9.66
N GLU A 232 3.51 20.37 -9.39
CA GLU A 232 4.05 21.56 -8.73
C GLU A 232 3.79 22.82 -9.54
N LEU A 233 4.07 22.80 -10.85
CA LEU A 233 3.79 23.93 -11.74
C LEU A 233 2.31 24.29 -11.75
N LEU A 234 1.43 23.29 -11.80
CA LEU A 234 -0.01 23.50 -11.78
C LEU A 234 -0.47 24.11 -10.43
N ALA A 235 0.05 23.62 -9.30
CA ALA A 235 -0.22 24.16 -7.98
C ALA A 235 0.23 25.63 -7.88
N LEU A 236 1.44 25.95 -8.33
CA LEU A 236 2.00 27.31 -8.29
C LEU A 236 1.28 28.27 -9.23
N THR A 237 0.76 27.80 -10.36
CA THR A 237 0.09 28.65 -11.38
C THR A 237 -1.42 28.69 -11.26
N SER A 238 -2.01 27.99 -10.28
CA SER A 238 -3.46 27.88 -10.08
C SER A 238 -4.18 29.19 -9.75
N GLY A 239 -3.42 30.25 -9.47
CA GLY A 239 -3.96 31.56 -9.15
C GLY A 239 -4.68 31.62 -7.80
N PHE A 240 -4.14 30.91 -6.81
CA PHE A 240 -4.63 30.93 -5.43
C PHE A 240 -4.47 32.32 -4.78
N LYS A 241 -5.33 32.63 -3.82
CA LYS A 241 -5.24 33.84 -3.02
C LYS A 241 -4.18 33.71 -1.93
N ASN A 242 -3.66 34.86 -1.46
CA ASN A 242 -2.67 34.88 -0.38
C ASN A 242 -3.11 34.09 0.87
N GLU A 243 -4.39 34.06 1.17
CA GLU A 243 -4.97 33.35 2.31
C GLU A 243 -4.93 31.81 2.12
N GLU A 244 -4.93 31.33 0.88
CA GLU A 244 -4.85 29.92 0.49
C GLU A 244 -3.40 29.42 0.40
N ALA A 245 -2.41 30.34 0.38
CA ALA A 245 -1.00 29.97 0.20
C ALA A 245 -0.45 28.93 1.20
N PRO A 246 -0.78 28.98 2.51
CA PRO A 246 -0.34 27.94 3.42
C PRO A 246 -0.88 26.55 3.04
N GLY A 247 -2.14 26.46 2.62
CA GLY A 247 -2.75 25.22 2.17
C GLY A 247 -2.09 24.65 0.91
N PHE A 248 -1.76 25.51 -0.06
CA PHE A 248 -1.02 25.11 -1.24
C PHE A 248 0.42 24.67 -0.94
N LEU A 249 1.08 25.33 0.03
CA LEU A 249 2.39 24.87 0.49
C LEU A 249 2.31 23.46 1.10
N GLY A 250 1.28 23.19 1.90
CA GLY A 250 1.04 21.86 2.43
C GLY A 250 0.81 20.83 1.31
N LEU A 251 0.04 21.17 0.28
CA LEU A 251 -0.24 20.31 -0.86
C LEU A 251 1.04 20.01 -1.68
N ILE A 252 1.89 21.01 -1.93
CA ILE A 252 3.18 20.82 -2.61
C ILE A 252 4.08 19.89 -1.78
N ARG A 253 4.15 20.07 -0.46
CA ARG A 253 4.93 19.20 0.42
C ARG A 253 4.43 17.75 0.43
N LEU A 254 3.12 17.56 0.35
CA LEU A 254 2.54 16.22 0.16
C LEU A 254 3.00 15.61 -1.15
N GLY A 255 2.99 16.37 -2.26
CA GLY A 255 3.50 15.91 -3.55
C GLY A 255 4.98 15.50 -3.49
N MET A 256 5.82 16.33 -2.86
CA MET A 256 7.24 16.02 -2.66
C MET A 256 7.47 14.75 -1.82
N ALA A 257 6.69 14.55 -0.77
CA ALA A 257 6.79 13.34 0.04
C ALA A 257 6.31 12.10 -0.75
N THR A 258 5.28 12.23 -1.57
CA THR A 258 4.77 11.16 -2.44
C THR A 258 5.82 10.73 -3.47
N GLU A 259 6.55 11.69 -4.05
CA GLU A 259 7.64 11.43 -4.99
C GLU A 259 8.81 10.74 -4.28
N LYS A 260 9.25 11.20 -3.10
CA LYS A 260 10.29 10.52 -2.31
C LYS A 260 9.96 9.06 -2.00
N ILE A 261 8.69 8.72 -1.79
CA ILE A 261 8.24 7.34 -1.61
C ILE A 261 8.47 6.55 -2.90
N ALA A 262 8.16 7.14 -4.06
CA ALA A 262 8.36 6.51 -5.36
C ALA A 262 9.84 6.29 -5.67
N ASP A 263 10.71 7.27 -5.38
CA ASP A 263 12.17 7.16 -5.52
C ASP A 263 12.73 6.02 -4.68
N ALA A 264 12.29 5.92 -3.42
CA ALA A 264 12.72 4.84 -2.55
C ALA A 264 12.26 3.46 -3.07
N ALA A 265 11.08 3.37 -3.68
CA ALA A 265 10.62 2.16 -4.36
C ALA A 265 11.50 1.80 -5.57
N ALA A 266 11.92 2.79 -6.38
CA ALA A 266 12.83 2.58 -7.49
C ALA A 266 14.20 2.06 -7.01
N GLU A 267 14.73 2.59 -5.90
CA GLU A 267 15.98 2.08 -5.31
C GLU A 267 15.87 0.62 -4.84
N ILE A 268 14.72 0.20 -4.31
CA ILE A 268 14.48 -1.22 -3.98
C ILE A 268 14.51 -2.07 -5.25
N ALA A 269 13.86 -1.63 -6.32
CA ALA A 269 13.82 -2.33 -7.60
C ALA A 269 15.21 -2.43 -8.24
N GLU A 270 16.06 -1.40 -8.08
CA GLU A 270 17.43 -1.39 -8.61
C GLU A 270 18.28 -2.55 -8.05
N VAL A 271 18.04 -3.02 -6.83
CA VAL A 271 18.72 -4.20 -6.28
C VAL A 271 18.54 -5.41 -7.19
N VAL A 272 17.32 -5.60 -7.70
CA VAL A 272 16.98 -6.71 -8.61
C VAL A 272 17.57 -6.47 -10.01
N LEU A 273 17.53 -5.24 -10.51
CA LEU A 273 18.07 -4.86 -11.83
C LEU A 273 19.58 -5.07 -11.91
N ARG A 274 20.30 -4.80 -10.84
CA ARG A 274 21.74 -5.07 -10.73
C ARG A 274 22.10 -6.56 -10.72
N GLY A 275 21.09 -7.45 -10.61
CA GLY A 275 21.31 -8.89 -10.56
C GLY A 275 22.00 -9.35 -9.29
N ILE A 276 21.91 -8.57 -8.20
CA ILE A 276 22.42 -8.95 -6.89
C ILE A 276 21.51 -10.03 -6.33
N GLU A 277 22.07 -11.21 -6.08
CA GLU A 277 21.32 -12.31 -5.49
C GLU A 277 20.92 -11.93 -4.05
N PRO A 278 19.61 -11.87 -3.70
CA PRO A 278 19.21 -11.43 -2.38
C PRO A 278 19.81 -12.32 -1.28
N HIS A 279 20.40 -11.70 -0.28
CA HIS A 279 20.97 -12.44 0.86
C HIS A 279 19.87 -13.28 1.54
N PRO A 280 20.15 -14.54 1.98
CA PRO A 280 19.15 -15.42 2.61
C PRO A 280 18.38 -14.79 3.76
N ILE A 281 18.95 -13.80 4.46
CA ILE A 281 18.30 -13.09 5.56
C ILE A 281 17.05 -12.32 5.10
N LEU A 282 17.04 -11.77 3.88
CA LEU A 282 15.85 -11.11 3.32
C LEU A 282 14.70 -12.12 3.17
N LYS A 283 14.99 -13.34 2.70
CA LYS A 283 14.00 -14.41 2.59
C LYS A 283 13.44 -14.83 3.95
N LEU A 284 14.24 -14.78 5.02
CA LEU A 284 13.79 -15.07 6.38
C LEU A 284 12.88 -13.95 6.90
N ALA A 285 13.30 -12.69 6.78
CA ALA A 285 12.50 -11.54 7.21
C ALA A 285 11.12 -11.52 6.52
N ILE A 286 11.09 -11.80 5.23
CA ILE A 286 9.89 -11.88 4.41
C ILE A 286 8.96 -13.01 4.85
N ARG A 287 9.50 -14.20 5.19
CA ARG A 287 8.69 -15.36 5.65
C ARG A 287 8.04 -15.13 7.01
N GLU A 288 8.56 -14.20 7.81
CA GLU A 288 7.98 -13.80 9.09
C GLU A 288 6.97 -12.65 8.95
N ALA A 289 6.87 -12.03 7.75
CA ALA A 289 5.85 -11.04 7.48
C ALA A 289 4.47 -11.70 7.34
N GLU A 290 3.44 -11.04 7.83
CA GLU A 290 2.04 -11.49 7.70
C GLU A 290 1.54 -11.38 6.26
N GLU A 291 2.06 -10.43 5.50
CA GLU A 291 1.76 -10.20 4.09
C GLU A 291 2.77 -10.91 3.19
N THR A 292 2.29 -11.43 2.07
CA THR A 292 3.10 -12.12 1.07
C THR A 292 2.74 -11.67 -0.33
N VAL A 293 3.68 -11.89 -1.26
CA VAL A 293 3.45 -11.71 -2.69
C VAL A 293 3.52 -13.08 -3.36
N MET A 294 2.59 -13.31 -4.25
CA MET A 294 2.59 -14.52 -5.06
C MET A 294 2.30 -14.23 -6.53
N GLN A 295 2.69 -15.15 -7.38
CA GLN A 295 2.25 -15.16 -8.77
C GLN A 295 1.55 -16.48 -9.08
N THR A 296 0.48 -16.39 -9.88
CA THR A 296 -0.27 -17.57 -10.32
C THR A 296 -0.74 -17.40 -11.74
N LYS A 297 -0.69 -18.49 -12.53
CA LYS A 297 -1.12 -18.48 -13.92
C LYS A 297 -2.60 -18.85 -14.03
N VAL A 298 -3.35 -18.07 -14.78
CA VAL A 298 -4.76 -18.34 -15.08
C VAL A 298 -4.83 -19.43 -16.13
N THR A 299 -5.29 -20.62 -15.72
CA THR A 299 -5.48 -21.78 -16.63
C THR A 299 -6.79 -21.71 -17.39
N LEU A 300 -6.93 -22.50 -18.47
CA LEU A 300 -8.13 -22.53 -19.30
C LEU A 300 -9.42 -22.90 -18.56
N ASP A 301 -9.29 -23.59 -17.42
CA ASP A 301 -10.42 -24.03 -16.59
C ASP A 301 -10.75 -23.01 -15.47
N SER A 302 -10.05 -21.89 -15.41
CA SER A 302 -10.26 -20.88 -14.38
C SER A 302 -11.61 -20.19 -14.49
N PRO A 303 -12.39 -20.08 -13.40
CA PRO A 303 -13.63 -19.31 -13.38
C PRO A 303 -13.44 -17.79 -13.50
N LEU A 304 -12.19 -17.33 -13.49
CA LEU A 304 -11.82 -15.91 -13.63
C LEU A 304 -11.88 -15.46 -15.11
N ILE A 305 -11.76 -16.39 -16.06
CA ILE A 305 -11.64 -16.04 -17.49
C ILE A 305 -12.87 -15.27 -17.98
N GLY A 306 -12.60 -14.15 -18.66
CA GLY A 306 -13.59 -13.28 -19.26
C GLY A 306 -14.29 -12.33 -18.29
N LYS A 307 -14.12 -12.54 -16.99
CA LYS A 307 -14.59 -11.59 -15.98
C LYS A 307 -13.64 -10.39 -15.89
N SER A 308 -14.18 -9.22 -15.58
CA SER A 308 -13.36 -8.10 -15.10
C SER A 308 -12.90 -8.36 -13.68
N LEU A 309 -11.87 -7.65 -13.21
CA LEU A 309 -11.41 -7.76 -11.81
C LEU A 309 -12.54 -7.48 -10.82
N LYS A 310 -13.38 -6.47 -11.11
CA LYS A 310 -14.58 -6.16 -10.32
C LYS A 310 -15.58 -7.33 -10.29
N GLU A 311 -15.85 -7.97 -11.43
CA GLU A 311 -16.76 -9.13 -11.51
C GLU A 311 -16.16 -10.38 -10.90
N ALA A 312 -14.84 -10.51 -10.95
CA ALA A 312 -14.11 -11.65 -10.39
C ALA A 312 -14.03 -11.60 -8.87
N ARG A 313 -14.12 -10.40 -8.27
CA ARG A 313 -14.06 -10.16 -6.81
C ARG A 313 -12.87 -10.86 -6.16
N VAL A 314 -11.69 -10.82 -6.82
CA VAL A 314 -10.52 -11.60 -6.40
C VAL A 314 -10.15 -11.26 -4.95
N HIS A 315 -10.11 -9.97 -4.62
CA HIS A 315 -9.80 -9.54 -3.26
C HIS A 315 -10.84 -10.03 -2.24
N ASP A 316 -12.12 -9.85 -2.54
CA ASP A 316 -13.22 -10.27 -1.64
C ASP A 316 -13.21 -11.79 -1.39
N GLU A 317 -12.85 -12.59 -2.40
CA GLU A 317 -12.86 -14.06 -2.34
C GLU A 317 -11.58 -14.63 -1.73
N THR A 318 -10.47 -13.87 -1.74
CA THR A 318 -9.15 -14.40 -1.39
C THR A 318 -8.36 -13.56 -0.39
N GLY A 319 -8.74 -12.31 -0.15
CA GLY A 319 -7.92 -11.35 0.61
C GLY A 319 -6.63 -10.93 -0.12
N MET A 320 -6.52 -11.22 -1.44
CA MET A 320 -5.34 -10.92 -2.23
C MET A 320 -5.64 -9.81 -3.25
N TRP A 321 -4.83 -8.76 -3.25
CA TRP A 321 -4.88 -7.68 -4.24
C TRP A 321 -4.06 -8.04 -5.47
N VAL A 322 -4.66 -7.92 -6.66
CA VAL A 322 -3.95 -8.09 -7.94
C VAL A 322 -3.21 -6.80 -8.25
N LEU A 323 -1.89 -6.81 -8.10
CA LEU A 323 -1.01 -5.65 -8.34
C LEU A 323 -0.70 -5.46 -9.83
N VAL A 324 -0.46 -6.56 -10.52
CA VAL A 324 -0.11 -6.57 -11.95
C VAL A 324 -0.64 -7.83 -12.61
N ILE A 325 -1.05 -7.71 -13.86
CA ILE A 325 -1.36 -8.84 -14.75
C ILE A 325 -0.26 -8.90 -15.82
N LYS A 326 0.60 -9.94 -15.75
CA LYS A 326 1.54 -10.23 -16.84
C LYS A 326 0.79 -10.95 -17.96
N ARG A 327 0.73 -10.32 -19.11
CA ARG A 327 0.06 -10.83 -20.31
C ARG A 327 1.03 -10.81 -21.46
N ASP A 328 1.38 -11.97 -21.96
CA ASP A 328 2.51 -12.15 -22.89
C ASP A 328 3.79 -11.54 -22.24
N ASP A 329 4.44 -10.57 -22.87
CA ASP A 329 5.63 -9.90 -22.32
C ASP A 329 5.30 -8.49 -21.76
N LEU A 330 4.00 -8.20 -21.50
CA LEU A 330 3.55 -6.90 -21.03
C LEU A 330 3.03 -6.98 -19.59
N CYS A 331 3.41 -5.99 -18.78
CA CYS A 331 2.78 -5.72 -17.50
C CYS A 331 1.55 -4.83 -17.71
N VAL A 332 0.37 -5.38 -17.40
CA VAL A 332 -0.91 -4.66 -17.51
C VAL A 332 -1.29 -4.19 -16.12
N ARG A 333 -1.40 -2.86 -15.95
CA ARG A 333 -1.94 -2.29 -14.70
C ARG A 333 -3.39 -2.73 -14.55
N PRO A 334 -3.75 -3.37 -13.44
CA PRO A 334 -5.12 -3.79 -13.21
C PRO A 334 -6.02 -2.57 -12.98
N ARG A 335 -7.21 -2.63 -13.58
CA ARG A 335 -8.32 -1.69 -13.34
C ARG A 335 -9.57 -2.49 -13.06
N PRO A 336 -10.58 -1.92 -12.39
CA PRO A 336 -11.82 -2.65 -12.09
C PRO A 336 -12.46 -3.31 -13.30
N ASP A 337 -12.34 -2.72 -14.50
CA ASP A 337 -12.86 -3.20 -15.77
C ASP A 337 -11.88 -4.09 -16.57
N THR A 338 -10.65 -4.26 -16.09
CA THR A 338 -9.65 -5.11 -16.75
C THR A 338 -10.12 -6.56 -16.77
N LYS A 339 -10.27 -7.13 -17.97
CA LYS A 339 -10.68 -8.53 -18.16
C LYS A 339 -9.52 -9.48 -18.03
N ILE A 340 -9.71 -10.51 -17.22
CA ILE A 340 -8.77 -11.61 -17.02
C ILE A 340 -8.87 -12.58 -18.21
N ARG A 341 -7.72 -13.05 -18.69
CA ARG A 341 -7.62 -13.98 -19.83
C ARG A 341 -6.89 -15.26 -19.44
N ALA A 342 -7.16 -16.33 -20.16
CA ALA A 342 -6.36 -17.53 -20.04
C ALA A 342 -4.90 -17.23 -20.42
N GLY A 343 -3.97 -17.74 -19.63
CA GLY A 343 -2.54 -17.51 -19.81
C GLY A 343 -2.00 -16.28 -19.07
N ASP A 344 -2.87 -15.38 -18.58
CA ASP A 344 -2.44 -14.28 -17.72
C ASP A 344 -1.71 -14.83 -16.48
N ILE A 345 -0.67 -14.14 -16.03
CA ILE A 345 -0.03 -14.40 -14.73
C ILE A 345 -0.45 -13.25 -13.82
N LEU A 346 -1.22 -13.56 -12.79
CA LEU A 346 -1.61 -12.60 -11.77
C LEU A 346 -0.48 -12.51 -10.74
N VAL A 347 0.06 -11.32 -10.54
CA VAL A 347 0.93 -10.98 -9.40
C VAL A 347 0.04 -10.32 -8.37
N ALA A 348 -0.02 -10.88 -7.18
CA ALA A 348 -0.91 -10.41 -6.13
C ALA A 348 -0.22 -10.39 -4.78
N SER A 349 -0.56 -9.41 -3.94
CA SER A 349 -0.14 -9.30 -2.54
C SER A 349 -1.34 -9.45 -1.62
N GLY A 350 -1.10 -9.84 -0.39
CA GLY A 350 -2.09 -9.98 0.65
C GLY A 350 -1.67 -10.96 1.73
N TYR A 351 -2.60 -11.32 2.61
CA TYR A 351 -2.31 -12.23 3.70
C TYR A 351 -2.00 -13.65 3.20
N THR A 352 -1.07 -14.31 3.86
CA THR A 352 -0.59 -15.65 3.48
C THR A 352 -1.72 -16.68 3.36
N GLU A 353 -2.77 -16.55 4.18
CA GLU A 353 -3.95 -17.43 4.15
C GLU A 353 -4.74 -17.33 2.82
N GLY A 354 -4.64 -16.20 2.11
CA GLY A 354 -5.33 -15.98 0.84
C GLY A 354 -4.68 -16.67 -0.36
N THR A 355 -3.40 -17.06 -0.23
CA THR A 355 -2.62 -17.60 -1.35
C THR A 355 -3.22 -18.86 -1.98
N ASP A 356 -3.67 -19.79 -1.16
CA ASP A 356 -4.27 -21.06 -1.66
C ASP A 356 -5.64 -20.83 -2.29
N ALA A 357 -6.42 -19.85 -1.79
CA ALA A 357 -7.69 -19.48 -2.39
C ALA A 357 -7.47 -18.88 -3.79
N LEU A 358 -6.49 -17.99 -3.95
CA LEU A 358 -6.17 -17.40 -5.25
C LEU A 358 -5.63 -18.46 -6.23
N LYS A 359 -4.78 -19.40 -5.78
CA LYS A 359 -4.32 -20.52 -6.61
C LYS A 359 -5.50 -21.35 -7.13
N ARG A 360 -6.43 -21.73 -6.26
CA ARG A 360 -7.63 -22.50 -6.65
C ARG A 360 -8.51 -21.75 -7.66
N LEU A 361 -8.67 -20.43 -7.53
CA LEU A 361 -9.41 -19.63 -8.49
C LEU A 361 -8.68 -19.53 -9.83
N ALA A 362 -7.37 -19.30 -9.81
CA ALA A 362 -6.60 -19.15 -11.05
C ALA A 362 -6.35 -20.49 -11.76
N SER A 363 -6.15 -21.58 -11.01
CA SER A 363 -5.75 -22.90 -11.53
C SER A 363 -6.45 -24.04 -10.79
N PRO A 364 -7.75 -24.28 -11.02
CA PRO A 364 -8.54 -25.25 -10.25
C PRO A 364 -8.07 -26.69 -10.32
N LYS A 365 -7.31 -27.09 -11.37
CA LYS A 365 -6.92 -28.49 -11.63
C LYS A 365 -5.53 -28.90 -11.18
N LEU A 366 -4.74 -28.02 -10.58
CA LEU A 366 -3.38 -28.34 -10.14
C LEU A 366 -3.32 -29.15 -8.82
N GLU A 367 -4.44 -29.31 -8.11
CA GLU A 367 -4.48 -30.04 -6.83
C GLU A 367 -4.80 -31.54 -6.94
N ASP A 368 -5.19 -32.09 -8.11
CA ASP A 368 -5.56 -33.51 -8.26
C ASP A 368 -4.45 -34.42 -8.82
N GLY A 369 -3.20 -33.97 -8.90
CA GLY A 369 -2.15 -34.79 -9.47
C GLY A 369 -0.73 -34.30 -9.35
N SER A 370 -0.13 -34.38 -8.17
CA SER A 370 1.29 -34.71 -7.99
C SER A 370 1.59 -35.04 -6.53
N GLU A 371 1.31 -36.25 -6.10
CA GLU A 371 2.27 -36.96 -5.25
C GLU A 371 3.53 -37.16 -6.12
N ASP A 372 4.45 -36.21 -6.08
CA ASP A 372 5.80 -36.42 -6.56
C ASP A 372 6.44 -37.47 -5.65
N THR A 373 6.44 -38.71 -6.13
CA THR A 373 7.33 -39.74 -5.66
C THR A 373 8.76 -39.22 -5.74
N GLU A 374 9.29 -38.77 -4.60
CA GLU A 374 10.73 -38.71 -4.39
C GLU A 374 11.30 -40.12 -4.61
N ASN A 375 11.87 -40.29 -5.77
CA ASN A 375 12.75 -41.42 -6.04
C ASN A 375 14.04 -41.21 -5.23
N THR A 376 14.07 -41.77 -4.03
CA THR A 376 15.32 -42.15 -3.38
C THR A 376 15.88 -43.35 -4.14
N ASP A 377 16.89 -43.13 -4.97
CA ASP A 377 17.84 -44.16 -5.34
C ASP A 377 19.25 -43.58 -5.39
N ASP A 378 20.00 -44.00 -4.40
CA ASP A 378 21.40 -44.41 -4.33
C ASP A 378 22.39 -43.92 -5.43
N ILE A 379 23.38 -43.17 -5.06
CA ILE A 379 24.83 -43.50 -4.96
C ILE A 379 25.61 -42.23 -4.62
#